data_335e0c99358d52371b9a89f7bdd402dd
#
_entry.id   335e0c99358d52371b9a89f7bdd402dd
#
_cell.length_a   1.000
_cell.length_b   1.000
_cell.length_c   1.000
_cell.angle_alpha   90.00
_cell.angle_beta   90.00
_cell.angle_gamma   90.00
#
_symmetry.space_group_name_H-M   'P 1'
#
loop_
_entity.id
_entity.type
_entity.pdbx_description
1 polymer ?
#
loop_
_entity_poly.entity_id
_entity_poly.type
_entity_poly.pdbx_seq_one_letter_code
_entity_poly.pdbx_strand_id
1 'polypeptide(L)'
;ASVTVVRHVHAQEMLKRKWDLLVLSPGPGRPEDFKIAKTIDTAIGQKLPIFGVCLGVQAIGEYFGGTLGQLGQPAHGRPSRIQVRGGKLMQNLPNEIVIGRYHSLYVERDSVPDVLTVTATTEDGVAMAIEHKTLPVGGVQFHPESLMSLGGEVGLRIVENAFRLKMN
;
A
#
# COMPACT_ATOMS: atom_id res chain seq x y z
N ALA A 1 14.21 -13.62 3.54
CA ALA A 1 12.84 -14.06 3.23
C ALA A 1 12.85 -14.86 1.93
N SER A 2 11.97 -15.85 1.81
CA SER A 2 11.70 -16.53 0.53
C SER A 2 10.52 -15.83 -0.13
N VAL A 3 10.63 -15.50 -1.41
CA VAL A 3 9.62 -14.77 -2.16
C VAL A 3 9.10 -15.64 -3.31
N THR A 4 7.77 -15.73 -3.44
CA THR A 4 7.11 -16.35 -4.59
C THR A 4 6.28 -15.31 -5.31
N VAL A 5 6.53 -15.10 -6.59
CA VAL A 5 5.78 -14.15 -7.42
C VAL A 5 4.80 -14.92 -8.30
N VAL A 6 3.54 -14.51 -8.29
CA VAL A 6 2.50 -15.13 -9.10
C VAL A 6 1.63 -14.07 -9.78
N ARG A 7 1.03 -14.43 -10.90
CA ARG A 7 -0.01 -13.61 -11.54
C ARG A 7 -1.29 -13.66 -10.72
N HIS A 8 -2.07 -12.57 -10.72
CA HIS A 8 -3.34 -12.47 -10.00
C HIS A 8 -4.29 -13.64 -10.25
N VAL A 9 -4.30 -14.21 -11.46
CA VAL A 9 -5.15 -15.37 -11.82
C VAL A 9 -4.84 -16.64 -11.00
N HIS A 10 -3.64 -16.73 -10.43
CA HIS A 10 -3.21 -17.84 -9.59
C HIS A 10 -3.23 -17.53 -8.09
N ALA A 11 -3.62 -16.32 -7.71
CA ALA A 11 -3.57 -15.87 -6.31
C ALA A 11 -4.39 -16.79 -5.39
N GLN A 12 -5.60 -17.18 -5.79
CA GLN A 12 -6.47 -18.06 -4.98
C GLN A 12 -5.88 -19.44 -4.76
N GLU A 13 -5.16 -19.99 -5.74
CA GLU A 13 -4.47 -21.27 -5.60
C GLU A 13 -3.30 -21.16 -4.65
N MET A 14 -2.52 -20.08 -4.78
CA MET A 14 -1.37 -19.83 -3.91
C MET A 14 -1.78 -19.58 -2.45
N LEU A 15 -2.91 -18.93 -2.21
CA LEU A 15 -3.44 -18.70 -0.86
C LEU A 15 -3.95 -19.96 -0.15
N LYS A 16 -3.97 -21.12 -0.81
CA LYS A 16 -4.17 -22.41 -0.13
C LYS A 16 -2.98 -22.87 0.71
N ARG A 17 -1.79 -22.25 0.48
CA ARG A 17 -0.59 -22.49 1.26
C ARG A 17 -0.48 -21.50 2.41
N LYS A 18 0.39 -21.78 3.38
CA LYS A 18 0.73 -20.83 4.45
C LYS A 18 1.77 -19.82 3.98
N TRP A 19 1.51 -18.56 4.28
CA TRP A 19 2.37 -17.42 3.99
C TRP A 19 2.48 -16.53 5.21
N ASP A 20 3.57 -15.77 5.30
CA ASP A 20 3.81 -14.81 6.37
C ASP A 20 3.35 -13.40 5.99
N LEU A 21 3.31 -13.08 4.70
CA LEU A 21 2.92 -11.78 4.16
C LEU A 21 2.43 -11.95 2.72
N LEU A 22 1.30 -11.32 2.40
CA LEU A 22 0.85 -11.08 1.04
C LEU A 22 1.28 -9.67 0.62
N VAL A 23 2.01 -9.57 -0.49
CA VAL A 23 2.32 -8.28 -1.12
C VAL A 23 1.49 -8.12 -2.38
N LEU A 24 0.70 -7.07 -2.43
CA LEU A 24 -0.03 -6.64 -3.64
C LEU A 24 0.85 -5.64 -4.38
N SER A 25 1.39 -6.08 -5.51
CA SER A 25 2.38 -5.32 -6.28
C SER A 25 1.77 -4.12 -7.02
N PRO A 26 2.61 -3.17 -7.47
CA PRO A 26 2.22 -2.20 -8.47
C PRO A 26 1.70 -2.87 -9.75
N GLY A 27 0.90 -2.14 -10.51
CA GLY A 27 0.38 -2.60 -11.80
C GLY A 27 -0.32 -1.48 -12.57
N PRO A 28 -0.55 -1.67 -13.88
CA PRO A 28 -1.34 -0.75 -14.70
C PRO A 28 -2.84 -0.94 -14.45
N GLY A 29 -3.67 0.01 -14.86
CA GLY A 29 -5.11 -0.08 -14.80
C GLY A 29 -5.69 0.19 -13.42
N ARG A 30 -6.80 -0.48 -13.12
CA ARG A 30 -7.54 -0.36 -11.86
C ARG A 30 -7.55 -1.68 -11.09
N PRO A 31 -7.75 -1.68 -9.76
CA PRO A 31 -7.84 -2.91 -8.97
C PRO A 31 -8.94 -3.88 -9.44
N GLU A 32 -10.06 -3.36 -9.94
CA GLU A 32 -11.19 -4.15 -10.46
C GLU A 32 -10.80 -5.02 -11.67
N ASP A 33 -9.87 -4.55 -12.52
CA ASP A 33 -9.38 -5.28 -13.70
C ASP A 33 -8.72 -6.63 -13.31
N PHE A 34 -8.24 -6.73 -12.08
CA PHE A 34 -7.50 -7.88 -11.55
C PHE A 34 -8.27 -8.68 -10.50
N LYS A 35 -9.51 -8.29 -10.17
CA LYS A 35 -10.35 -8.94 -9.14
C LYS A 35 -9.62 -9.09 -7.79
N ILE A 36 -8.83 -8.09 -7.40
CA ILE A 36 -7.95 -8.12 -6.22
C ILE A 36 -8.79 -8.22 -4.93
N ALA A 37 -9.99 -7.68 -4.90
CA ALA A 37 -10.87 -7.72 -3.73
C ALA A 37 -11.06 -9.14 -3.17
N LYS A 38 -11.25 -10.14 -4.03
CA LYS A 38 -11.35 -11.54 -3.62
C LYS A 38 -10.06 -12.06 -2.96
N THR A 39 -8.93 -11.61 -3.44
CA THR A 39 -7.62 -11.99 -2.87
C THR A 39 -7.44 -11.39 -1.48
N ILE A 40 -7.82 -10.11 -1.30
CA ILE A 40 -7.81 -9.43 0.00
C ILE A 40 -8.76 -10.13 0.97
N ASP A 41 -9.98 -10.43 0.56
CA ASP A 41 -10.97 -11.11 1.38
C ASP A 41 -10.47 -12.47 1.90
N THR A 42 -9.91 -13.29 1.00
CA THR A 42 -9.30 -14.58 1.37
C THR A 42 -8.16 -14.43 2.35
N ALA A 43 -7.27 -13.47 2.13
CA ALA A 43 -6.12 -13.22 3.01
C ALA A 43 -6.55 -12.74 4.40
N ILE A 44 -7.54 -11.84 4.49
CA ILE A 44 -8.12 -11.39 5.75
C ILE A 44 -8.75 -12.56 6.52
N GLY A 45 -9.52 -13.42 5.83
CA GLY A 45 -10.11 -14.62 6.44
C GLY A 45 -9.06 -15.58 7.02
N GLN A 46 -7.86 -15.59 6.46
CA GLN A 46 -6.72 -16.38 6.94
C GLN A 46 -5.85 -15.64 7.97
N LYS A 47 -6.20 -14.39 8.32
CA LYS A 47 -5.39 -13.50 9.18
C LYS A 47 -3.98 -13.25 8.63
N LEU A 48 -3.83 -13.35 7.31
CA LEU A 48 -2.57 -13.12 6.61
C LEU A 48 -2.32 -11.61 6.50
N PRO A 49 -1.16 -11.10 6.96
CA PRO A 49 -0.80 -9.70 6.76
C PRO A 49 -0.78 -9.32 5.28
N ILE A 50 -1.23 -8.11 4.96
CA ILE A 50 -1.31 -7.59 3.59
C ILE A 50 -0.56 -6.26 3.49
N PHE A 51 0.37 -6.17 2.56
CA PHE A 51 1.05 -4.93 2.19
C PHE A 51 0.79 -4.58 0.73
N GLY A 52 0.19 -3.42 0.47
CA GLY A 52 -0.12 -2.93 -0.87
C GLY A 52 0.85 -1.84 -1.34
N VAL A 53 1.32 -1.92 -2.58
CA VAL A 53 2.13 -0.89 -3.22
C VAL A 53 1.42 -0.36 -4.46
N CYS A 54 1.23 0.95 -4.55
CA CYS A 54 0.59 1.65 -5.67
C CYS A 54 -0.80 1.07 -5.97
N LEU A 55 -0.98 0.28 -7.03
CA LEU A 55 -2.24 -0.43 -7.32
C LEU A 55 -2.72 -1.27 -6.12
N GLY A 56 -1.79 -1.86 -5.37
CA GLY A 56 -2.11 -2.67 -4.19
C GLY A 56 -2.74 -1.86 -3.05
N VAL A 57 -2.27 -0.64 -2.77
CA VAL A 57 -2.91 0.21 -1.75
C VAL A 57 -4.25 0.76 -2.21
N GLN A 58 -4.38 1.04 -3.51
CA GLN A 58 -5.67 1.43 -4.11
C GLN A 58 -6.70 0.31 -3.94
N ALA A 59 -6.31 -0.94 -4.20
CA ALA A 59 -7.16 -2.11 -3.97
C ALA A 59 -7.58 -2.25 -2.50
N ILE A 60 -6.68 -1.99 -1.56
CA ILE A 60 -7.00 -1.98 -0.12
C ILE A 60 -8.01 -0.87 0.18
N GLY A 61 -7.79 0.35 -0.32
CA GLY A 61 -8.71 1.47 -0.12
C GLY A 61 -10.11 1.17 -0.60
N GLU A 62 -10.25 0.69 -1.85
CA GLU A 62 -11.56 0.32 -2.43
C GLU A 62 -12.21 -0.86 -1.70
N TYR A 63 -11.44 -1.88 -1.31
CA TYR A 63 -11.96 -3.05 -0.60
C TYR A 63 -12.69 -2.66 0.70
N PHE A 64 -12.17 -1.67 1.42
CA PHE A 64 -12.78 -1.17 2.64
C PHE A 64 -13.82 -0.08 2.42
N GLY A 65 -14.11 0.31 1.17
CA GLY A 65 -15.18 1.25 0.82
C GLY A 65 -14.73 2.67 0.48
N GLY A 66 -13.42 2.90 0.34
CA GLY A 66 -12.88 4.14 -0.21
C GLY A 66 -13.09 4.25 -1.72
N THR A 67 -12.91 5.45 -2.27
CA THR A 67 -13.00 5.73 -3.71
C THR A 67 -11.66 6.14 -4.28
N LEU A 68 -11.45 5.89 -5.57
CA LEU A 68 -10.25 6.33 -6.29
C LEU A 68 -10.51 7.64 -7.01
N GLY A 69 -9.66 8.61 -6.72
CA GLY A 69 -9.54 9.84 -7.48
C GLY A 69 -8.44 9.74 -8.55
N GLN A 70 -8.45 10.71 -9.45
CA GLN A 70 -7.45 10.85 -10.49
C GLN A 70 -6.76 12.21 -10.39
N LEU A 71 -5.42 12.19 -10.43
CA LEU A 71 -4.62 13.43 -10.48
C LEU A 71 -4.87 14.16 -11.79
N GLY A 72 -4.96 15.47 -11.74
CA GLY A 72 -5.09 16.32 -12.92
C GLY A 72 -3.87 16.18 -13.87
N GLN A 73 -2.71 15.89 -13.31
CA GLN A 73 -1.49 15.53 -14.04
C GLN A 73 -0.88 14.29 -13.43
N PRO A 74 -0.60 13.23 -14.21
CA PRO A 74 0.06 12.05 -13.70
C PRO A 74 1.41 12.36 -13.06
N ALA A 75 1.66 11.81 -11.87
CA ALA A 75 2.98 11.82 -11.29
C ALA A 75 3.75 10.62 -11.82
N HIS A 76 4.78 10.86 -12.64
CA HIS A 76 5.55 9.77 -13.24
C HIS A 76 7.04 10.07 -13.13
N GLY A 77 7.73 9.28 -12.28
CA GLY A 77 9.15 9.47 -12.03
C GLY A 77 9.47 10.81 -11.34
N ARG A 78 8.60 11.27 -10.44
CA ARG A 78 8.77 12.53 -9.72
C ARG A 78 9.06 12.28 -8.24
N PRO A 79 10.17 12.81 -7.70
CA PRO A 79 10.36 12.84 -6.25
C PRO A 79 9.31 13.77 -5.63
N SER A 80 8.76 13.36 -4.50
CA SER A 80 7.80 14.17 -3.74
C SER A 80 8.09 14.07 -2.25
N ARG A 81 7.96 15.20 -1.57
CA ARG A 81 7.99 15.24 -0.11
C ARG A 81 6.63 14.81 0.43
N ILE A 82 6.64 13.98 1.44
CA ILE A 82 5.42 13.58 2.15
C ILE A 82 5.60 13.77 3.65
N GLN A 83 4.49 14.09 4.31
CA GLN A 83 4.41 14.20 5.75
C GLN A 83 3.98 12.88 6.34
N VAL A 84 4.80 12.31 7.20
CA VAL A 84 4.51 11.09 7.98
C VAL A 84 3.72 11.49 9.22
N ARG A 85 2.58 10.82 9.43
CA ARG A 85 1.66 11.08 10.54
C ARG A 85 1.57 9.94 11.56
N GLY A 86 2.48 8.96 11.45
CA GLY A 86 2.52 7.77 12.28
C GLY A 86 2.20 6.50 11.52
N GLY A 87 1.79 5.45 12.23
CA GLY A 87 1.48 4.13 11.67
C GLY A 87 2.63 3.14 11.77
N LYS A 88 2.30 1.85 11.63
CA LYS A 88 3.27 0.74 11.73
C LYS A 88 4.23 0.73 10.54
N LEU A 89 3.70 0.98 9.33
CA LEU A 89 4.52 1.03 8.10
C LEU A 89 5.52 2.19 8.12
N MET A 90 5.18 3.29 8.79
CA MET A 90 6.03 4.48 8.88
C MET A 90 6.90 4.51 10.14
N GLN A 91 6.94 3.44 10.92
CA GLN A 91 7.68 3.39 12.17
C GLN A 91 9.19 3.60 11.93
N ASN A 92 9.80 4.43 12.79
CA ASN A 92 11.21 4.81 12.73
C ASN A 92 11.62 5.57 11.45
N LEU A 93 10.67 6.22 10.78
CA LEU A 93 10.93 7.17 9.72
C LEU A 93 10.84 8.61 10.24
N PRO A 94 11.59 9.56 9.64
CA PRO A 94 11.40 10.99 9.91
C PRO A 94 9.97 11.45 9.61
N ASN A 95 9.56 12.57 10.23
CA ASN A 95 8.24 13.17 9.97
C ASN A 95 8.07 13.66 8.52
N GLU A 96 9.17 13.92 7.83
CA GLU A 96 9.18 14.26 6.41
C GLU A 96 10.17 13.36 5.67
N ILE A 97 9.73 12.76 4.56
CA ILE A 97 10.54 11.89 3.72
C ILE A 97 10.31 12.22 2.24
N VAL A 98 11.31 11.89 1.41
CA VAL A 98 11.22 12.00 -0.05
C VAL A 98 10.98 10.62 -0.64
N ILE A 99 10.00 10.53 -1.55
CA ILE A 99 9.60 9.27 -2.19
C ILE A 99 9.41 9.46 -3.70
N GLY A 100 9.45 8.35 -4.43
CA GLY A 100 9.18 8.33 -5.87
C GLY A 100 7.71 8.03 -6.19
N ARG A 101 7.08 8.91 -6.98
CA ARG A 101 5.69 8.74 -7.45
C ARG A 101 5.64 8.30 -8.90
N TYR A 102 4.75 7.33 -9.17
CA TYR A 102 4.52 6.77 -10.51
C TYR A 102 3.03 6.42 -10.70
N HIS A 103 2.13 7.34 -10.36
CA HIS A 103 0.69 7.06 -10.38
C HIS A 103 -0.13 8.24 -10.93
N SER A 104 -1.29 7.95 -11.45
CA SER A 104 -2.35 8.91 -11.78
C SER A 104 -3.59 8.71 -10.91
N LEU A 105 -3.83 7.50 -10.43
CA LEU A 105 -4.91 7.20 -9.48
C LEU A 105 -4.39 7.22 -8.04
N TYR A 106 -5.27 7.52 -7.11
CA TYR A 106 -5.00 7.51 -5.67
C TYR A 106 -6.28 7.28 -4.88
N VAL A 107 -6.18 6.85 -3.63
CA VAL A 107 -7.34 6.76 -2.73
C VAL A 107 -7.70 8.17 -2.27
N GLU A 108 -8.91 8.63 -2.57
CA GLU A 108 -9.40 9.95 -2.13
C GLU A 108 -9.44 10.02 -0.61
N ARG A 109 -8.73 10.99 -0.04
CA ARG A 109 -8.55 11.11 1.39
C ARG A 109 -9.88 11.22 2.15
N ASP A 110 -10.82 11.98 1.62
CA ASP A 110 -12.10 12.24 2.27
C ASP A 110 -13.07 11.05 2.15
N SER A 111 -12.73 10.06 1.28
CA SER A 111 -13.46 8.80 1.14
C SER A 111 -12.88 7.68 2.00
N VAL A 112 -11.72 7.87 2.62
CA VAL A 112 -11.08 6.83 3.44
C VAL A 112 -11.98 6.50 4.62
N PRO A 113 -12.48 5.25 4.73
CA PRO A 113 -13.43 4.88 5.77
C PRO A 113 -12.78 4.82 7.15
N ASP A 114 -13.58 4.94 8.21
CA ASP A 114 -13.13 5.02 9.60
C ASP A 114 -12.27 3.83 10.09
N VAL A 115 -12.37 2.69 9.42
CA VAL A 115 -11.56 1.50 9.74
C VAL A 115 -10.11 1.64 9.30
N LEU A 116 -9.82 2.58 8.39
CA LEU A 116 -8.49 2.91 7.90
C LEU A 116 -7.99 4.22 8.50
N THR A 117 -6.69 4.39 8.53
CA THR A 117 -6.00 5.61 8.91
C THR A 117 -5.05 6.02 7.79
N VAL A 118 -5.09 7.29 7.39
CA VAL A 118 -4.08 7.86 6.50
C VAL A 118 -2.84 8.20 7.33
N THR A 119 -1.74 7.49 7.07
CA THR A 119 -0.51 7.57 7.85
C THR A 119 0.59 8.39 7.18
N ALA A 120 0.42 8.77 5.91
CA ALA A 120 1.26 9.74 5.22
C ALA A 120 0.48 10.48 4.12
N THR A 121 0.82 11.75 3.91
CA THR A 121 0.19 12.60 2.88
C THR A 121 1.22 13.46 2.17
N THR A 122 0.96 13.81 0.91
CA THR A 122 1.64 14.93 0.24
C THR A 122 1.16 16.27 0.84
N GLU A 123 1.85 17.36 0.51
CA GLU A 123 1.45 18.72 0.91
C GLU A 123 0.08 19.10 0.35
N ASP A 124 -0.23 18.70 -0.88
CA ASP A 124 -1.52 18.88 -1.55
C ASP A 124 -2.61 17.90 -1.08
N GLY A 125 -2.33 17.11 -0.03
CA GLY A 125 -3.32 16.30 0.68
C GLY A 125 -3.57 14.90 0.11
N VAL A 126 -2.85 14.47 -0.92
CA VAL A 126 -3.00 13.10 -1.46
C VAL A 126 -2.56 12.06 -0.43
N ALA A 127 -3.39 11.06 -0.18
CA ALA A 127 -3.07 9.95 0.71
C ALA A 127 -1.92 9.11 0.12
N MET A 128 -0.80 9.04 0.84
CA MET A 128 0.40 8.34 0.43
C MET A 128 0.62 7.02 1.17
N ALA A 129 0.00 6.85 2.31
CA ALA A 129 -0.04 5.58 3.03
C ALA A 129 -1.35 5.47 3.80
N ILE A 130 -1.90 4.27 3.83
CA ILE A 130 -3.07 3.91 4.62
C ILE A 130 -2.81 2.61 5.38
N GLU A 131 -3.35 2.52 6.58
CA GLU A 131 -3.26 1.33 7.43
C GLU A 131 -4.60 1.05 8.09
N HIS A 132 -4.96 -0.23 8.20
CA HIS A 132 -6.14 -0.64 8.95
C HIS A 132 -5.88 -0.54 10.46
N LYS A 133 -6.84 -0.02 11.21
CA LYS A 133 -6.69 0.25 12.65
C LYS A 133 -6.40 -1.00 13.50
N THR A 134 -6.93 -2.14 13.09
CA THR A 134 -6.83 -3.39 13.87
C THR A 134 -6.26 -4.58 13.08
N LEU A 135 -6.58 -4.70 11.79
CA LEU A 135 -6.07 -5.77 10.95
C LEU A 135 -4.62 -5.48 10.50
N PRO A 136 -3.81 -6.51 10.22
CA PRO A 136 -2.45 -6.34 9.70
C PRO A 136 -2.47 -6.03 8.21
N VAL A 137 -3.15 -4.96 7.83
CA VAL A 137 -3.37 -4.54 6.45
C VAL A 137 -2.97 -3.08 6.29
N GLY A 138 -2.16 -2.79 5.30
CA GLY A 138 -1.79 -1.43 4.96
C GLY A 138 -1.02 -1.37 3.65
N GLY A 139 -0.70 -0.17 3.22
CA GLY A 139 0.06 0.02 1.99
C GLY A 139 0.48 1.45 1.74
N VAL A 140 1.26 1.61 0.68
CA VAL A 140 1.81 2.89 0.23
C VAL A 140 1.46 3.17 -1.22
N GLN A 141 1.15 4.43 -1.54
CA GLN A 141 0.82 4.86 -2.90
C GLN A 141 2.08 5.08 -3.76
N PHE A 142 3.19 5.38 -3.12
CA PHE A 142 4.48 5.54 -3.79
C PHE A 142 5.21 4.19 -3.93
N HIS A 143 6.36 4.22 -4.58
CA HIS A 143 7.18 3.06 -4.87
C HIS A 143 8.37 2.98 -3.91
N PRO A 144 8.30 2.17 -2.84
CA PRO A 144 9.41 2.03 -1.88
C PRO A 144 10.66 1.41 -2.52
N GLU A 145 10.49 0.64 -3.58
CA GLU A 145 11.57 0.02 -4.36
C GLU A 145 12.29 0.99 -5.32
N SER A 146 11.71 2.18 -5.55
CA SER A 146 12.31 3.19 -6.44
C SER A 146 13.59 3.76 -5.86
N LEU A 147 14.57 4.02 -6.72
CA LEU A 147 15.80 4.75 -6.36
C LEU A 147 15.51 6.09 -5.66
N MET A 148 14.41 6.76 -6.02
CA MET A 148 13.99 8.02 -5.39
C MET A 148 13.50 7.83 -3.94
N SER A 149 13.15 6.61 -3.55
CA SER A 149 12.71 6.27 -2.18
C SER A 149 13.82 5.63 -1.35
N LEU A 150 15.03 5.44 -1.90
CA LEU A 150 16.15 4.81 -1.19
C LEU A 150 16.94 5.80 -0.33
N GLY A 151 16.77 7.11 -0.51
CA GLY A 151 17.43 8.12 0.32
C GLY A 151 17.14 7.89 1.82
N GLY A 152 18.18 7.80 2.65
CA GLY A 152 18.03 7.49 4.07
C GLY A 152 17.41 6.11 4.38
N GLU A 153 17.49 5.16 3.45
CA GLU A 153 16.94 3.80 3.57
C GLU A 153 15.40 3.76 3.74
N VAL A 154 14.70 4.84 3.38
CA VAL A 154 13.24 4.99 3.58
C VAL A 154 12.47 3.80 3.00
N GLY A 155 12.72 3.47 1.72
CA GLY A 155 12.02 2.38 1.06
C GLY A 155 12.27 1.02 1.72
N LEU A 156 13.53 0.74 2.08
CA LEU A 156 13.90 -0.50 2.79
C LEU A 156 13.23 -0.59 4.15
N ARG A 157 13.20 0.51 4.91
CA ARG A 157 12.56 0.57 6.23
C ARG A 157 11.06 0.27 6.16
N ILE A 158 10.38 0.81 5.14
CA ILE A 158 8.95 0.54 4.91
C ILE A 158 8.71 -0.94 4.62
N VAL A 159 9.54 -1.55 3.76
CA VAL A 159 9.45 -3.00 3.47
C VAL A 159 9.72 -3.82 4.74
N GLU A 160 10.75 -3.49 5.53
CA GLU A 160 10.99 -4.15 6.81
C GLU A 160 9.79 -4.02 7.77
N ASN A 161 9.17 -2.84 7.84
CA ASN A 161 8.00 -2.61 8.68
C ASN A 161 6.79 -3.42 8.19
N ALA A 162 6.64 -3.63 6.87
CA ALA A 162 5.59 -4.47 6.31
C ALA A 162 5.70 -5.93 6.79
N PHE A 163 6.92 -6.48 6.91
CA PHE A 163 7.14 -7.82 7.49
C PHE A 163 6.79 -7.90 8.99
N ARG A 164 6.67 -6.76 9.66
CA ARG A 164 6.30 -6.67 11.08
C ARG A 164 4.83 -6.38 11.32
N LEU A 165 4.03 -6.28 10.25
CA LEU A 165 2.57 -6.13 10.38
C LEU A 165 2.02 -7.35 11.11
N LYS A 166 1.36 -7.11 12.26
CA LYS A 166 0.70 -8.15 13.06
C LYS A 166 -0.65 -7.63 13.52
N MET A 167 -1.56 -8.54 13.80
CA MET A 167 -2.83 -8.18 14.48
C MET A 167 -2.51 -7.49 15.82
N ASN A 168 -3.29 -6.46 16.12
CA ASN A 168 -3.29 -5.81 17.44
C ASN A 168 -4.11 -6.66 18.40
#